data_7182b21668e7e068f3adb9268caa0856
#
_entry.id   7182b21668e7e068f3adb9268caa0856
#
_cell.length_a   1.000
_cell.length_b   1.000
_cell.length_c   1.000
_cell.angle_alpha   90.00
_cell.angle_beta   90.00
_cell.angle_gamma   90.00
#
_symmetry.space_group_name_H-M   'P 1'
#
loop_
_entity.id
_entity.type
_entity.pdbx_description
1 polymer ?
#
loop_
_entity_poly.entity_id
_entity_poly.type
_entity_poly.pdbx_seq_one_letter_code
_entity_poly.pdbx_strand_id
1 'polypeptide(L)'
;MENDVKGSRPPQAEMTKDNDLSKTEETRRVVEAMVDGLNDHKIEGMEKFFSNSFRWMGNAGCGSKNGLKEFQDNWQRPFQRAFSDKVCIDEARLAEGEWMAAFGRQEAIHSGEFMGIAPTGKRVEIRYMDFWRVRNGKIVDNWVMVDFPNVMRQLGRDPFNGLGWEIYDSGGK
;
A
#
# COMPACT_ATOMS: atom_id res chain seq x y z
N MET A 1 5.35 14.93 30.24
CA MET A 1 6.16 15.12 29.04
C MET A 1 5.28 14.78 27.85
N GLU A 2 4.64 15.80 27.30
CA GLU A 2 3.82 15.67 26.10
C GLU A 2 4.76 15.53 24.90
N ASN A 3 4.79 14.35 24.30
CA ASN A 3 5.42 14.16 23.02
C ASN A 3 4.49 14.72 21.93
N ASP A 4 4.71 15.97 21.57
CA ASP A 4 4.15 16.60 20.39
C ASP A 4 4.62 15.85 19.14
N VAL A 5 3.87 14.85 18.72
CA VAL A 5 4.00 14.29 17.37
C VAL A 5 3.41 15.34 16.44
N LYS A 6 4.22 16.33 16.09
CA LYS A 6 3.93 17.20 14.93
C LYS A 6 3.97 16.34 13.68
N GLY A 7 2.86 15.66 13.41
CA GLY A 7 2.59 15.18 12.07
C GLY A 7 2.55 16.38 11.16
N SER A 8 3.62 16.59 10.38
CA SER A 8 3.58 17.57 9.31
C SER A 8 2.43 17.18 8.39
N ARG A 9 1.31 17.95 8.45
CA ARG A 9 0.31 17.86 7.40
C ARG A 9 1.05 18.00 6.08
N PRO A 10 0.93 17.03 5.15
CA PRO A 10 1.40 17.28 3.80
C PRO A 10 0.73 18.58 3.34
N PRO A 11 1.44 19.44 2.59
CA PRO A 11 0.83 20.64 2.04
C PRO A 11 -0.46 20.20 1.37
N GLN A 12 -1.54 20.91 1.70
CA GLN A 12 -2.85 20.68 1.08
C GLN A 12 -2.60 20.59 -0.42
N ALA A 13 -2.94 19.48 -1.05
CA ALA A 13 -2.81 19.35 -2.48
C ALA A 13 -3.58 20.54 -3.07
N GLU A 14 -2.88 21.47 -3.70
CA GLU A 14 -3.55 22.46 -4.52
C GLU A 14 -4.32 21.64 -5.54
N MET A 15 -5.64 21.66 -5.40
CA MET A 15 -6.52 21.10 -6.43
C MET A 15 -6.19 21.90 -7.67
N THR A 16 -5.49 21.28 -8.60
CA THR A 16 -5.12 21.89 -9.86
C THR A 16 -6.42 22.26 -10.57
N LYS A 17 -6.66 23.59 -10.72
CA LYS A 17 -7.83 24.12 -11.44
C LYS A 17 -7.77 23.83 -12.94
N ASP A 18 -6.68 23.27 -13.42
CA ASP A 18 -6.50 22.86 -14.79
C ASP A 18 -6.75 21.36 -14.87
N ASN A 19 -7.85 21.00 -15.52
CA ASN A 19 -8.13 19.68 -16.07
C ASN A 19 -7.09 19.34 -17.16
N ASP A 20 -5.82 19.24 -16.77
CA ASP A 20 -4.78 18.80 -17.68
C ASP A 20 -4.89 17.28 -17.86
N LEU A 21 -5.71 16.89 -18.84
CA LEU A 21 -5.91 15.49 -19.21
C LEU A 21 -4.59 14.83 -19.59
N SER A 22 -3.63 15.58 -20.16
CA SER A 22 -2.33 15.03 -20.54
C SER A 22 -1.52 14.60 -19.29
N LYS A 23 -1.61 15.37 -18.24
CA LYS A 23 -0.97 15.06 -16.94
C LYS A 23 -1.63 13.87 -16.25
N THR A 24 -2.95 13.80 -16.31
CA THR A 24 -3.73 12.65 -15.81
C THR A 24 -3.33 11.36 -16.54
N GLU A 25 -3.20 11.39 -17.85
CA GLU A 25 -2.79 10.25 -18.65
C GLU A 25 -1.32 9.85 -18.42
N GLU A 26 -0.43 10.82 -18.22
CA GLU A 26 0.96 10.54 -17.82
C GLU A 26 0.98 9.82 -16.47
N THR A 27 0.24 10.32 -15.49
CA THR A 27 0.13 9.73 -14.15
C THR A 27 -0.39 8.31 -14.23
N ARG A 28 -1.49 8.08 -14.95
CA ARG A 28 -2.07 6.76 -15.15
C ARG A 28 -1.06 5.78 -15.74
N ARG A 29 -0.43 6.16 -16.85
CA ARG A 29 0.56 5.32 -17.54
C ARG A 29 1.73 4.92 -16.66
N VAL A 30 2.26 5.86 -15.87
CA VAL A 30 3.41 5.60 -14.98
C VAL A 30 3.02 4.63 -13.87
N VAL A 31 1.89 4.85 -13.22
CA VAL A 31 1.44 4.00 -12.10
C VAL A 31 1.02 2.61 -12.61
N GLU A 32 0.27 2.52 -13.70
CA GLU A 32 -0.15 1.22 -14.27
C GLU A 32 1.06 0.37 -14.67
N ALA A 33 2.05 0.96 -15.36
CA ALA A 33 3.27 0.23 -15.73
C ALA A 33 4.10 -0.21 -14.50
N MET A 34 4.08 0.56 -13.41
CA MET A 34 4.69 0.16 -12.15
C MET A 34 3.92 -0.99 -11.50
N VAL A 35 2.59 -0.94 -11.45
CA VAL A 35 1.73 -2.00 -10.89
C VAL A 35 1.90 -3.31 -11.66
N ASP A 36 1.98 -3.27 -13.00
CA ASP A 36 2.25 -4.44 -13.82
C ASP A 36 3.60 -5.08 -13.45
N GLY A 37 4.64 -4.26 -13.24
CA GLY A 37 5.93 -4.76 -12.77
C GLY A 37 5.86 -5.40 -11.38
N LEU A 38 5.04 -4.87 -10.47
CA LEU A 38 4.82 -5.48 -9.15
C LEU A 38 4.06 -6.81 -9.24
N ASN A 39 3.09 -6.92 -10.14
CA ASN A 39 2.34 -8.17 -10.38
C ASN A 39 3.23 -9.26 -11.01
N ASP A 40 4.23 -8.86 -11.80
CA ASP A 40 5.28 -9.76 -12.28
C ASP A 40 6.34 -10.10 -11.19
N HIS A 41 6.11 -9.70 -9.94
CA HIS A 41 7.03 -9.88 -8.79
C HIS A 41 8.41 -9.26 -8.99
N LYS A 42 8.54 -8.27 -9.86
CA LYS A 42 9.81 -7.57 -10.13
C LYS A 42 10.19 -6.67 -8.96
N ILE A 43 11.47 -6.67 -8.62
CA ILE A 43 12.08 -5.70 -7.72
C ILE A 43 13.13 -4.89 -8.48
N GLU A 44 14.01 -5.56 -9.17
CA GLU A 44 15.03 -4.95 -10.02
C GLU A 44 14.39 -4.33 -11.27
N GLY A 45 14.93 -3.19 -11.72
CA GLY A 45 14.41 -2.45 -12.87
C GLY A 45 13.19 -1.59 -12.57
N MET A 46 12.75 -1.56 -11.30
CA MET A 46 11.62 -0.71 -10.87
C MET A 46 12.03 0.74 -10.62
N GLU A 47 13.33 1.03 -10.46
CA GLU A 47 13.88 2.35 -10.21
C GLU A 47 13.51 3.38 -11.28
N LYS A 48 13.24 2.93 -12.50
CA LYS A 48 12.78 3.80 -13.60
C LYS A 48 11.43 4.49 -13.32
N PHE A 49 10.61 3.97 -12.43
CA PHE A 49 9.30 4.53 -12.09
C PHE A 49 9.36 5.52 -10.93
N PHE A 50 10.41 5.48 -10.10
CA PHE A 50 10.47 6.21 -8.85
C PHE A 50 11.45 7.39 -8.91
N SER A 51 11.11 8.46 -8.18
CA SER A 51 12.00 9.58 -7.95
C SER A 51 13.09 9.21 -6.94
N ASN A 52 14.26 9.86 -7.01
CA ASN A 52 15.29 9.74 -5.97
C ASN A 52 14.81 10.23 -4.60
N SER A 53 13.81 11.11 -4.57
CA SER A 53 13.15 11.62 -3.34
C SER A 53 11.86 10.88 -3.00
N PHE A 54 11.66 9.67 -3.53
CA PHE A 54 10.49 8.84 -3.27
C PHE A 54 10.24 8.65 -1.77
N ARG A 55 8.97 8.78 -1.37
CA ARG A 55 8.52 8.50 -0.01
C ARG A 55 7.37 7.52 -0.06
N TRP A 56 7.44 6.53 0.81
CA TRP A 56 6.37 5.56 1.02
C TRP A 56 5.81 5.69 2.42
N MET A 57 4.52 5.94 2.56
CA MET A 57 3.84 6.17 3.81
C MET A 57 2.80 5.06 4.03
N GLY A 58 3.19 4.06 4.83
CA GLY A 58 2.30 2.98 5.23
C GLY A 58 1.59 3.27 6.55
N ASN A 59 0.54 2.50 6.83
CA ASN A 59 -0.18 2.52 8.10
C ASN A 59 0.65 1.89 9.25
N ALA A 60 0.06 1.86 10.44
CA ALA A 60 0.64 1.18 11.60
C ALA A 60 1.02 -0.27 11.25
N GLY A 61 2.21 -0.69 11.65
CA GLY A 61 2.82 -1.96 11.28
C GLY A 61 3.69 -1.90 10.02
N CYS A 62 3.41 -1.01 9.06
CA CYS A 62 4.26 -0.77 7.90
C CYS A 62 5.32 0.32 8.16
N GLY A 63 4.92 1.41 8.83
CA GLY A 63 5.74 2.60 9.00
C GLY A 63 5.98 3.35 7.69
N SER A 64 6.89 4.32 7.71
CA SER A 64 7.28 5.11 6.53
C SER A 64 8.67 4.71 6.04
N LYS A 65 8.90 4.88 4.75
CA LYS A 65 10.19 4.60 4.09
C LYS A 65 10.63 5.79 3.26
N ASN A 66 11.89 6.19 3.39
CA ASN A 66 12.47 7.28 2.64
C ASN A 66 13.39 6.72 1.55
N GLY A 67 12.95 6.85 0.31
CA GLY A 67 13.65 6.32 -0.85
C GLY A 67 13.28 4.88 -1.19
N LEU A 68 13.52 4.56 -2.47
CA LEU A 68 13.18 3.25 -3.04
C LEU A 68 13.91 2.10 -2.35
N LYS A 69 15.19 2.30 -2.03
CA LYS A 69 15.99 1.25 -1.39
C LYS A 69 15.42 0.85 -0.03
N GLU A 70 15.08 1.83 0.82
CA GLU A 70 14.48 1.54 2.12
C GLU A 70 13.11 0.86 1.98
N PHE A 71 12.29 1.30 1.03
CA PHE A 71 11.03 0.65 0.70
C PHE A 71 11.23 -0.81 0.28
N GLN A 72 12.17 -1.09 -0.62
CA GLN A 72 12.45 -2.44 -1.09
C GLN A 72 12.96 -3.36 0.04
N ASP A 73 13.92 -2.89 0.82
CA ASP A 73 14.58 -3.70 1.84
C ASP A 73 13.70 -3.93 3.08
N ASN A 74 12.94 -2.90 3.51
CA ASN A 74 12.20 -2.92 4.78
C ASN A 74 10.69 -3.14 4.62
N TRP A 75 10.19 -3.22 3.38
CA TRP A 75 8.79 -3.52 3.09
C TRP A 75 8.64 -4.56 1.98
N GLN A 76 9.06 -4.26 0.76
CA GLN A 76 8.75 -5.08 -0.41
C GLN A 76 9.32 -6.50 -0.30
N ARG A 77 10.60 -6.65 -0.01
CA ARG A 77 11.25 -7.97 0.14
C ARG A 77 10.72 -8.76 1.34
N PRO A 78 10.56 -8.19 2.56
CA PRO A 78 9.91 -8.88 3.66
C PRO A 78 8.50 -9.36 3.32
N PHE A 79 7.70 -8.50 2.67
CA PHE A 79 6.33 -8.83 2.29
C PHE A 79 6.28 -9.98 1.26
N GLN A 80 7.16 -9.96 0.25
CA GLN A 80 7.27 -11.05 -0.72
C GLN A 80 7.73 -12.37 -0.10
N ARG A 81 8.58 -12.33 0.95
CA ARG A 81 8.95 -13.55 1.69
C ARG A 81 7.81 -14.11 2.52
N ALA A 82 6.98 -13.21 3.09
CA ALA A 82 5.84 -13.63 3.90
C ALA A 82 4.69 -14.22 3.08
N PHE A 83 4.52 -13.73 1.83
CA PHE A 83 3.37 -14.05 0.98
C PHE A 83 3.81 -14.43 -0.43
N SER A 84 3.62 -15.71 -0.80
CA SER A 84 3.85 -16.22 -2.15
C SER A 84 2.57 -16.19 -3.01
N ASP A 85 2.74 -16.43 -4.31
CA ASP A 85 1.65 -16.53 -5.30
C ASP A 85 0.68 -15.34 -5.26
N LYS A 86 1.26 -14.17 -5.02
CA LYS A 86 0.50 -12.94 -4.84
C LYS A 86 -0.07 -12.43 -6.16
N VAL A 87 -1.38 -12.17 -6.17
CA VAL A 87 -2.10 -11.53 -7.27
C VAL A 87 -2.81 -10.29 -6.74
N CYS A 88 -2.54 -9.12 -7.34
CA CYS A 88 -3.24 -7.88 -7.05
C CYS A 88 -4.48 -7.75 -7.94
N ILE A 89 -5.60 -7.45 -7.32
CA ILE A 89 -6.90 -7.26 -7.97
C ILE A 89 -7.42 -5.90 -7.52
N ASP A 90 -7.27 -4.89 -8.40
CA ASP A 90 -7.87 -3.58 -8.16
C ASP A 90 -9.37 -3.63 -8.47
N GLU A 91 -10.17 -3.19 -7.52
CA GLU A 91 -11.62 -3.07 -7.67
C GLU A 91 -12.01 -1.73 -8.32
N ALA A 92 -11.25 -0.68 -8.04
CA ALA A 92 -11.38 0.61 -8.71
C ALA A 92 -10.05 1.35 -8.77
N ARG A 93 -9.92 2.18 -9.82
CA ARG A 93 -8.80 3.12 -10.02
C ARG A 93 -9.35 4.49 -10.39
N LEU A 94 -8.77 5.52 -9.82
CA LEU A 94 -9.10 6.93 -10.09
C LEU A 94 -7.81 7.68 -10.37
N ALA A 95 -7.81 8.56 -11.38
CA ALA A 95 -6.66 9.41 -11.66
C ALA A 95 -7.11 10.82 -12.00
N GLU A 96 -6.42 11.81 -11.43
CA GLU A 96 -6.60 13.24 -11.68
C GLU A 96 -5.29 14.00 -11.47
N GLY A 97 -4.84 14.69 -12.50
CA GLY A 97 -3.60 15.47 -12.47
C GLY A 97 -2.40 14.60 -12.05
N GLU A 98 -1.71 15.00 -10.99
CA GLU A 98 -0.56 14.28 -10.42
C GLU A 98 -0.92 13.04 -9.62
N TRP A 99 -2.22 12.78 -9.39
CA TRP A 99 -2.67 11.77 -8.45
C TRP A 99 -3.33 10.58 -9.14
N MET A 100 -3.04 9.40 -8.63
CA MET A 100 -3.79 8.18 -8.90
C MET A 100 -4.08 7.46 -7.60
N ALA A 101 -5.27 6.91 -7.48
CA ALA A 101 -5.67 6.07 -6.36
C ALA A 101 -6.22 4.74 -6.86
N ALA A 102 -6.03 3.71 -6.07
CA ALA A 102 -6.67 2.42 -6.26
C ALA A 102 -7.07 1.83 -4.91
N PHE A 103 -8.11 1.02 -4.91
CA PHE A 103 -8.38 0.11 -3.81
C PHE A 103 -8.72 -1.27 -4.36
N GLY A 104 -8.43 -2.27 -3.55
CA GLY A 104 -8.66 -3.64 -3.96
C GLY A 104 -8.11 -4.62 -2.93
N ARG A 105 -7.75 -5.79 -3.41
CA ARG A 105 -7.18 -6.84 -2.60
C ARG A 105 -6.03 -7.54 -3.30
N GLN A 106 -5.16 -8.11 -2.51
CA GLN A 106 -4.20 -9.12 -2.96
C GLN A 106 -4.66 -10.48 -2.45
N GLU A 107 -4.61 -11.47 -3.28
CA GLU A 107 -4.74 -12.87 -2.88
C GLU A 107 -3.36 -13.48 -2.85
N ALA A 108 -3.02 -14.19 -1.78
CA ALA A 108 -1.69 -14.77 -1.60
C ALA A 108 -1.71 -16.00 -0.70
N ILE A 109 -0.59 -16.73 -0.64
CA ILE A 109 -0.37 -17.80 0.32
C ILE A 109 0.58 -17.31 1.41
N HIS A 110 0.20 -17.46 2.68
CA HIS A 110 1.07 -17.15 3.82
C HIS A 110 2.15 -18.23 3.95
N SER A 111 3.27 -17.99 3.29
CA SER A 111 4.38 -18.94 3.11
C SER A 111 5.62 -18.65 3.95
N GLY A 112 5.72 -17.45 4.53
CA GLY A 112 6.81 -17.03 5.41
C GLY A 112 6.31 -16.38 6.69
N GLU A 113 7.22 -16.01 7.59
CA GLU A 113 6.88 -15.33 8.83
C GLU A 113 6.28 -13.96 8.53
N PHE A 114 5.16 -13.62 9.20
CA PHE A 114 4.49 -12.34 9.10
C PHE A 114 4.14 -11.80 10.49
N MET A 115 4.81 -10.74 10.91
CA MET A 115 4.55 -10.02 12.19
C MET A 115 4.46 -10.97 13.41
N GLY A 116 5.39 -11.90 13.52
CA GLY A 116 5.46 -12.88 14.62
C GLY A 116 4.51 -14.08 14.43
N ILE A 117 3.87 -14.23 13.28
CA ILE A 117 3.07 -15.39 12.93
C ILE A 117 3.88 -16.29 12.01
N ALA A 118 4.14 -17.53 12.43
CA ALA A 118 4.84 -18.52 11.63
C ALA A 118 4.02 -18.88 10.37
N PRO A 119 4.67 -19.29 9.26
CA PRO A 119 3.97 -19.63 8.02
C PRO A 119 2.88 -20.68 8.25
N THR A 120 1.69 -20.43 7.73
CA THR A 120 0.52 -21.30 7.92
C THR A 120 0.14 -22.09 6.67
N GLY A 121 0.68 -21.71 5.49
CA GLY A 121 0.26 -22.25 4.21
C GLY A 121 -1.15 -21.85 3.77
N LYS A 122 -1.84 -21.02 4.54
CA LYS A 122 -3.21 -20.58 4.20
C LYS A 122 -3.21 -19.57 3.06
N ARG A 123 -4.23 -19.64 2.21
CA ARG A 123 -4.59 -18.54 1.31
C ARG A 123 -5.21 -17.41 2.13
N VAL A 124 -4.81 -16.20 1.86
CA VAL A 124 -5.28 -15.00 2.53
C VAL A 124 -5.69 -13.93 1.52
N GLU A 125 -6.64 -13.11 1.91
CA GLU A 125 -7.03 -11.87 1.24
C GLU A 125 -6.45 -10.68 1.99
N ILE A 126 -5.72 -9.82 1.29
CA ILE A 126 -5.03 -8.65 1.85
C ILE A 126 -5.62 -7.41 1.20
N ARG A 127 -6.55 -6.74 1.87
CA ARG A 127 -7.18 -5.52 1.36
C ARG A 127 -6.23 -4.35 1.45
N TYR A 128 -6.30 -3.45 0.47
CA TYR A 128 -5.47 -2.26 0.42
C TYR A 128 -6.19 -1.07 -0.21
N MET A 129 -5.67 0.11 0.10
CA MET A 129 -5.93 1.36 -0.59
C MET A 129 -4.59 2.06 -0.81
N ASP A 130 -4.36 2.50 -2.03
CA ASP A 130 -3.13 3.18 -2.44
C ASP A 130 -3.45 4.53 -3.06
N PHE A 131 -2.59 5.52 -2.76
CA PHE A 131 -2.53 6.82 -3.42
C PHE A 131 -1.11 7.07 -3.88
N TRP A 132 -0.92 7.27 -5.16
CA TRP A 132 0.36 7.64 -5.76
C TRP A 132 0.33 9.07 -6.24
N ARG A 133 1.46 9.75 -6.09
CA ARG A 133 1.68 11.05 -6.69
C ARG A 133 2.80 10.97 -7.71
N VAL A 134 2.52 11.45 -8.93
CA VAL A 134 3.47 11.45 -10.04
C VAL A 134 3.87 12.88 -10.37
N ARG A 135 5.17 13.12 -10.48
CA ARG A 135 5.74 14.38 -10.94
C ARG A 135 6.89 14.12 -11.90
N ASN A 136 6.88 14.81 -13.04
CA ASN A 136 7.92 14.67 -14.07
C ASN A 136 8.13 13.20 -14.47
N GLY A 137 7.05 12.46 -14.69
CA GLY A 137 7.07 11.06 -15.09
C GLY A 137 7.60 10.08 -14.03
N LYS A 138 7.66 10.49 -12.75
CA LYS A 138 8.16 9.66 -11.65
C LYS A 138 7.20 9.68 -10.46
N ILE A 139 7.05 8.54 -9.81
CA ILE A 139 6.34 8.44 -8.53
C ILE A 139 7.21 9.08 -7.45
N VAL A 140 6.69 10.13 -6.82
CA VAL A 140 7.37 10.86 -5.74
C VAL A 140 6.86 10.46 -4.37
N ASP A 141 5.58 10.13 -4.26
CA ASP A 141 4.93 9.72 -3.01
C ASP A 141 3.99 8.53 -3.26
N ASN A 142 3.89 7.66 -2.26
CA ASN A 142 2.85 6.64 -2.19
C ASN A 142 2.34 6.54 -0.74
N TRP A 143 1.03 6.73 -0.56
CA TRP A 143 0.34 6.43 0.70
C TRP A 143 -0.40 5.12 0.54
N VAL A 144 -0.23 4.23 1.50
CA VAL A 144 -0.88 2.92 1.47
C VAL A 144 -1.52 2.58 2.80
N MET A 145 -2.70 2.03 2.72
CA MET A 145 -3.39 1.39 3.84
C MET A 145 -3.56 -0.09 3.51
N VAL A 146 -3.02 -0.94 4.37
CA VAL A 146 -3.15 -2.41 4.27
C VAL A 146 -3.91 -2.90 5.48
N ASP A 147 -4.95 -3.69 5.27
CA ASP A 147 -5.80 -4.23 6.35
C ASP A 147 -5.13 -5.41 7.06
N PHE A 148 -4.04 -5.12 7.79
CA PHE A 148 -3.34 -6.12 8.59
C PHE A 148 -4.19 -6.76 9.69
N PRO A 149 -5.07 -6.02 10.38
CA PRO A 149 -5.97 -6.65 11.34
C PRO A 149 -6.75 -7.81 10.74
N ASN A 150 -7.30 -7.64 9.55
CA ASN A 150 -8.02 -8.70 8.85
C ASN A 150 -7.09 -9.86 8.45
N VAL A 151 -5.89 -9.57 7.93
CA VAL A 151 -4.90 -10.61 7.61
C VAL A 151 -4.54 -11.42 8.85
N MET A 152 -4.26 -10.76 9.97
CA MET A 152 -3.94 -11.43 11.24
C MET A 152 -5.08 -12.33 11.72
N ARG A 153 -6.34 -11.90 11.60
CA ARG A 153 -7.52 -12.71 11.91
C ARG A 153 -7.63 -13.97 11.04
N GLN A 154 -7.40 -13.85 9.73
CA GLN A 154 -7.37 -15.00 8.82
C GLN A 154 -6.28 -16.01 9.21
N LEU A 155 -5.17 -15.52 9.79
CA LEU A 155 -4.07 -16.33 10.30
C LEU A 155 -4.30 -16.86 11.74
N GLY A 156 -5.44 -16.54 12.35
CA GLY A 156 -5.82 -17.03 13.68
C GLY A 156 -5.37 -16.15 14.84
N ARG A 157 -4.97 -14.91 14.58
CA ARG A 157 -4.56 -13.94 15.60
C ARG A 157 -5.43 -12.68 15.50
N ASP A 158 -6.37 -12.51 16.42
CA ASP A 158 -7.19 -11.30 16.49
C ASP A 158 -6.45 -10.18 17.25
N PRO A 159 -6.03 -9.08 16.59
CA PRO A 159 -5.36 -7.97 17.25
C PRO A 159 -6.24 -7.17 18.19
N PHE A 160 -7.56 -7.31 18.10
CA PHE A 160 -8.54 -6.62 18.95
C PHE A 160 -9.05 -7.47 20.13
N ASN A 161 -8.58 -8.72 20.25
CA ASN A 161 -8.99 -9.64 21.33
C ASN A 161 -10.52 -9.78 21.48
N GLY A 162 -11.25 -9.79 20.36
CA GLY A 162 -12.71 -9.86 20.34
C GLY A 162 -13.42 -8.55 20.68
N LEU A 163 -12.71 -7.43 20.81
CA LEU A 163 -13.26 -6.10 21.11
C LEU A 163 -13.39 -5.21 19.89
N GLY A 164 -13.24 -5.76 18.70
CA GLY A 164 -13.52 -5.03 17.46
C GLY A 164 -15.00 -4.65 17.38
N TRP A 165 -15.29 -3.48 16.82
CA TRP A 165 -16.66 -2.96 16.78
C TRP A 165 -17.59 -3.74 15.81
N GLU A 166 -17.07 -4.68 15.06
CA GLU A 166 -17.84 -5.64 14.25
C GLU A 166 -18.80 -6.48 15.12
N ILE A 167 -18.56 -6.55 16.43
CA ILE A 167 -19.52 -7.17 17.37
C ILE A 167 -20.89 -6.51 17.34
N TYR A 168 -21.00 -5.27 16.86
CA TYR A 168 -22.26 -4.53 16.72
C TYR A 168 -22.97 -4.78 15.36
N ASP A 169 -22.25 -5.33 14.36
CA ASP A 169 -22.78 -5.49 13.01
C ASP A 169 -23.91 -6.53 12.92
N SER A 170 -23.95 -7.48 13.84
CA SER A 170 -24.92 -8.58 13.86
C SER A 170 -26.22 -8.25 14.60
N GLY A 171 -26.49 -6.95 14.89
CA GLY A 171 -27.65 -6.56 15.70
C GLY A 171 -27.64 -7.19 17.10
N GLY A 172 -26.50 -7.63 17.56
CA GLY A 172 -26.30 -8.34 18.82
C GLY A 172 -26.21 -7.36 19.97
N LYS A 173 -26.73 -7.64 20.87
CA LYS A 173 -27.03 -7.57 22.29
C LYS A 173 -26.01 -6.81 23.10
#